data_c6da60e4d47abfbeec49ff0e10681b30
#
_entry.id   c6da60e4d47abfbeec49ff0e10681b30
#
_cell.length_a   1.000
_cell.length_b   1.000
_cell.length_c   1.000
_cell.angle_alpha   90.00
_cell.angle_beta   90.00
_cell.angle_gamma   90.00
#
_symmetry.space_group_name_H-M   'P 1'
#
loop_
_entity.id
_entity.type
_entity.pdbx_description
1 polymer ?
#
loop_
_entity_poly.entity_id
_entity_poly.type
_entity_poly.pdbx_seq_one_letter_code
_entity_poly.pdbx_strand_id
1 'polypeptide(L)'
;MKKFVLSFVIFTFFLSQFAEAQKAKPPIMGWSSWNNFHIHIDEKIIRGQADAMVSSGMYEAGYRYVNVDDGYFGGRDKDGKLYSDSTKFPSGMKALADYIHQKKLKAGIYTDAGKNTCGSMYDKDVNGIGVGIYGHVEQDCNLFFKEWRYDFLKVDWCGGERMKLDEETEYLKILKVVKAIDPSIVFNICRWQFPGVWAIKKADSWRISGDIREEFSSILAIIDLNAPNDKYSSAGHYNDMDMLQVGRGMTYDEDKTHFSMWCLLNSPLLAGNDLRNMSAQTIDILTNKELIALNQDKRFVQAKRVFKEGDIEVWEKPLHKKHQKAIAIMNRGETEKTVTLAAVKYGIHKKKLRDLWLHKNLGKIKGEKEFTIPKHGIVVIKAY
;
A
#
# COMPACT_ATOMS: atom_id res chain seq x y z
N MET A 1 1.29 61.82 -52.99
CA MET A 1 1.91 60.48 -52.81
C MET A 1 1.93 60.16 -51.32
N LYS A 2 0.90 59.41 -50.85
CA LYS A 2 0.84 58.99 -49.43
C LYS A 2 1.31 57.53 -49.36
N LYS A 3 2.36 57.29 -48.59
CA LYS A 3 2.88 55.94 -48.32
C LYS A 3 2.05 55.31 -47.19
N PHE A 4 1.36 54.20 -47.48
CA PHE A 4 0.77 53.32 -46.47
C PHE A 4 1.87 52.41 -45.90
N VAL A 5 2.08 52.47 -44.60
CA VAL A 5 2.91 51.53 -43.84
C VAL A 5 1.98 50.48 -43.27
N LEU A 6 2.12 49.23 -43.74
CA LEU A 6 1.37 48.07 -43.26
C LEU A 6 2.11 47.46 -42.07
N SER A 7 1.61 47.68 -40.84
CA SER A 7 2.13 47.04 -39.63
C SER A 7 1.58 45.62 -39.52
N PHE A 8 2.48 44.63 -39.66
CA PHE A 8 2.20 43.20 -39.40
C PHE A 8 2.34 42.97 -37.91
N VAL A 9 1.22 42.77 -37.21
CA VAL A 9 1.20 42.35 -35.83
C VAL A 9 1.25 40.82 -35.79
N ILE A 10 2.40 40.27 -35.41
CA ILE A 10 2.57 38.84 -35.17
C ILE A 10 2.01 38.53 -33.78
N PHE A 11 0.84 37.88 -33.75
CA PHE A 11 0.24 37.34 -32.52
C PHE A 11 0.89 35.99 -32.20
N THR A 12 1.91 36.00 -31.38
CA THR A 12 2.49 34.77 -30.83
C THR A 12 1.57 34.21 -29.77
N PHE A 13 0.80 33.18 -30.12
CA PHE A 13 0.06 32.37 -29.17
C PHE A 13 1.07 31.57 -28.33
N PHE A 14 1.37 32.03 -27.13
CA PHE A 14 1.97 31.21 -26.09
C PHE A 14 0.91 30.20 -25.61
N LEU A 15 0.93 29.01 -26.18
CA LEU A 15 0.31 27.85 -25.57
C LEU A 15 1.10 27.51 -24.29
N SER A 16 0.73 28.13 -23.18
CA SER A 16 1.11 27.64 -21.87
C SER A 16 0.46 26.27 -21.67
N GLN A 17 1.19 25.20 -21.94
CA GLN A 17 0.85 23.89 -21.43
C GLN A 17 0.94 23.97 -19.90
N PHE A 18 -0.18 24.22 -19.25
CA PHE A 18 -0.33 23.90 -17.85
C PHE A 18 -0.25 22.37 -17.76
N ALA A 19 0.96 21.83 -17.51
CA ALA A 19 1.07 20.51 -16.95
C ALA A 19 0.33 20.56 -15.60
N GLU A 20 -0.88 20.04 -15.57
CA GLU A 20 -1.60 19.83 -14.32
C GLU A 20 -0.69 18.97 -13.45
N ALA A 21 -0.05 19.59 -12.46
CA ALA A 21 0.81 18.87 -11.53
C ALA A 21 -0.06 17.77 -10.91
N GLN A 22 0.23 16.52 -11.27
CA GLN A 22 -0.53 15.37 -10.84
C GLN A 22 -0.62 15.42 -9.32
N LYS A 23 -1.85 15.64 -8.81
CA LYS A 23 -2.09 15.86 -7.39
C LYS A 23 -1.52 14.68 -6.62
N ALA A 24 -0.53 14.92 -5.77
CA ALA A 24 0.14 13.89 -4.99
C ALA A 24 -0.89 12.99 -4.29
N LYS A 25 -0.79 11.69 -4.52
CA LYS A 25 -1.72 10.70 -3.97
C LYS A 25 -1.16 10.14 -2.67
N PRO A 26 -1.98 9.92 -1.64
CA PRO A 26 -1.58 9.17 -0.44
C PRO A 26 -1.35 7.70 -0.78
N PRO A 27 -0.81 6.89 0.17
CA PRO A 27 -0.71 5.44 0.01
C PRO A 27 -2.07 4.83 -0.34
N ILE A 28 -2.08 3.81 -1.19
CA ILE A 28 -3.33 3.12 -1.54
C ILE A 28 -3.87 2.35 -0.35
N MET A 29 -5.19 2.17 -0.35
CA MET A 29 -5.91 1.35 0.63
C MET A 29 -6.78 0.35 -0.12
N GLY A 30 -6.73 -0.91 0.28
CA GLY A 30 -7.46 -1.97 -0.42
C GLY A 30 -7.33 -3.34 0.27
N TRP A 31 -7.45 -4.35 -0.54
CA TRP A 31 -7.31 -5.76 -0.19
C TRP A 31 -6.55 -6.49 -1.29
N SER A 32 -5.79 -7.51 -0.93
CA SER A 32 -5.10 -8.40 -1.88
C SER A 32 -5.31 -9.86 -1.50
N SER A 33 -5.41 -10.74 -2.51
CA SER A 33 -5.86 -12.10 -2.31
C SER A 33 -4.79 -13.05 -1.72
N TRP A 34 -3.50 -12.71 -1.82
CA TRP A 34 -2.42 -13.67 -1.58
C TRP A 34 -2.42 -14.29 -0.19
N ASN A 35 -2.36 -13.48 0.86
CA ASN A 35 -2.08 -13.99 2.21
C ASN A 35 -3.15 -14.96 2.73
N ASN A 36 -4.41 -14.81 2.34
CA ASN A 36 -5.47 -15.71 2.79
C ASN A 36 -5.73 -16.87 1.84
N PHE A 37 -5.55 -16.65 0.55
CA PHE A 37 -6.03 -17.61 -0.45
C PHE A 37 -4.91 -18.22 -1.30
N HIS A 38 -3.71 -17.64 -1.31
CA HIS A 38 -2.64 -18.06 -2.23
C HIS A 38 -3.18 -18.18 -3.67
N ILE A 39 -2.86 -19.25 -4.36
CA ILE A 39 -3.36 -19.55 -5.71
C ILE A 39 -4.82 -20.07 -5.73
N HIS A 40 -5.42 -20.28 -4.55
CA HIS A 40 -6.78 -20.85 -4.41
C HIS A 40 -7.85 -19.76 -4.48
N ILE A 41 -7.83 -18.99 -5.56
CA ILE A 41 -8.78 -17.91 -5.84
C ILE A 41 -9.68 -18.27 -7.01
N ASP A 42 -10.87 -17.71 -7.00
CA ASP A 42 -11.83 -17.78 -8.09
C ASP A 42 -12.64 -16.46 -8.18
N GLU A 43 -13.43 -16.35 -9.23
CA GLU A 43 -14.28 -15.19 -9.47
C GLU A 43 -15.26 -14.93 -8.30
N LYS A 44 -15.81 -15.99 -7.69
CA LYS A 44 -16.77 -15.88 -6.58
C LYS A 44 -16.09 -15.33 -5.32
N ILE A 45 -14.89 -15.79 -5.03
CA ILE A 45 -14.09 -15.27 -3.90
C ILE A 45 -13.82 -13.78 -4.09
N ILE A 46 -13.29 -13.37 -5.25
CA ILE A 46 -12.93 -11.96 -5.51
C ILE A 46 -14.16 -11.05 -5.47
N ARG A 47 -15.27 -11.46 -6.07
CA ARG A 47 -16.54 -10.71 -6.00
C ARG A 47 -17.02 -10.58 -4.56
N GLY A 48 -16.95 -11.67 -3.78
CA GLY A 48 -17.31 -11.66 -2.36
C GLY A 48 -16.45 -10.72 -1.52
N GLN A 49 -15.15 -10.60 -1.81
CA GLN A 49 -14.27 -9.63 -1.14
C GLN A 49 -14.65 -8.18 -1.48
N ALA A 50 -14.97 -7.91 -2.77
CA ALA A 50 -15.44 -6.59 -3.19
C ALA A 50 -16.75 -6.21 -2.50
N ASP A 51 -17.69 -7.15 -2.38
CA ASP A 51 -18.95 -6.95 -1.65
C ASP A 51 -18.72 -6.68 -0.17
N ALA A 52 -17.88 -7.48 0.46
CA ALA A 52 -17.54 -7.34 1.88
C ALA A 52 -16.80 -6.03 2.18
N MET A 53 -15.93 -5.57 1.29
CA MET A 53 -15.27 -4.26 1.44
C MET A 53 -16.29 -3.11 1.52
N VAL A 54 -17.37 -3.19 0.76
CA VAL A 54 -18.44 -2.18 0.82
C VAL A 54 -19.32 -2.37 2.05
N SER A 55 -19.78 -3.60 2.32
CA SER A 55 -20.75 -3.85 3.38
C SER A 55 -20.17 -3.73 4.81
N SER A 56 -18.85 -3.91 4.99
CA SER A 56 -18.17 -3.79 6.28
C SER A 56 -17.83 -2.35 6.70
N GLY A 57 -18.06 -1.34 5.85
CA GLY A 57 -17.68 0.05 6.12
C GLY A 57 -16.24 0.39 5.73
N MET A 58 -15.47 -0.55 5.19
CA MET A 58 -14.09 -0.27 4.72
C MET A 58 -14.11 0.74 3.56
N TYR A 59 -15.09 0.68 2.65
CA TYR A 59 -15.25 1.66 1.59
C TYR A 59 -15.41 3.08 2.16
N GLU A 60 -16.26 3.27 3.18
CA GLU A 60 -16.47 4.55 3.86
C GLU A 60 -15.24 5.01 4.63
N ALA A 61 -14.39 4.08 5.06
CA ALA A 61 -13.11 4.36 5.70
C ALA A 61 -12.00 4.76 4.70
N GLY A 62 -12.19 4.52 3.38
CA GLY A 62 -11.27 4.95 2.34
C GLY A 62 -10.65 3.84 1.50
N TYR A 63 -10.94 2.57 1.77
CA TYR A 63 -10.44 1.45 0.96
C TYR A 63 -11.07 1.47 -0.43
N ARG A 64 -10.26 1.20 -1.46
CA ARG A 64 -10.69 1.30 -2.86
C ARG A 64 -10.21 0.16 -3.74
N TYR A 65 -9.09 -0.46 -3.44
CA TYR A 65 -8.47 -1.44 -4.34
C TYR A 65 -8.86 -2.87 -3.94
N VAL A 66 -9.24 -3.68 -4.93
CA VAL A 66 -9.41 -5.13 -4.82
C VAL A 66 -8.39 -5.76 -5.78
N ASN A 67 -7.32 -6.29 -5.23
CA ASN A 67 -6.20 -6.80 -6.00
C ASN A 67 -6.26 -8.32 -6.12
N VAL A 68 -6.35 -8.80 -7.35
CA VAL A 68 -6.18 -10.21 -7.69
C VAL A 68 -4.68 -10.47 -7.78
N ASP A 69 -4.17 -11.27 -6.86
CA ASP A 69 -2.77 -11.70 -6.83
C ASP A 69 -2.55 -12.93 -7.73
N ASP A 70 -1.48 -13.67 -7.59
CA ASP A 70 -1.17 -14.87 -8.37
C ASP A 70 -2.28 -15.94 -8.29
N GLY A 71 -2.34 -16.85 -9.27
CA GLY A 71 -3.30 -17.96 -9.31
C GLY A 71 -4.49 -17.77 -10.25
N TYR A 72 -4.56 -16.68 -11.04
CA TYR A 72 -5.64 -16.47 -12.01
C TYR A 72 -5.31 -16.95 -13.42
N PHE A 73 -4.10 -17.33 -13.69
CA PHE A 73 -3.61 -17.68 -15.03
C PHE A 73 -4.17 -18.99 -15.56
N GLY A 74 -4.48 -19.02 -16.86
CA GLY A 74 -4.82 -20.23 -17.61
C GLY A 74 -3.72 -20.65 -18.59
N GLY A 75 -2.85 -19.72 -18.96
CA GLY A 75 -1.76 -19.94 -19.91
C GLY A 75 -1.63 -18.83 -20.95
N ARG A 76 -0.91 -19.16 -22.05
CA ARG A 76 -0.82 -18.32 -23.24
C ARG A 76 -1.29 -19.12 -24.46
N ASP A 77 -1.94 -18.44 -25.40
CA ASP A 77 -2.35 -19.04 -26.68
C ASP A 77 -1.15 -19.15 -27.65
N LYS A 78 -1.44 -19.64 -28.86
CA LYS A 78 -0.41 -19.82 -29.92
C LYS A 78 0.25 -18.50 -30.36
N ASP A 79 -0.40 -17.37 -30.14
CA ASP A 79 0.09 -16.03 -30.49
C ASP A 79 0.75 -15.36 -29.26
N GLY A 80 0.93 -16.09 -28.16
CA GLY A 80 1.53 -15.65 -26.91
C GLY A 80 0.58 -14.81 -26.06
N LYS A 81 -0.68 -14.61 -26.43
CA LYS A 81 -1.64 -13.82 -25.66
C LYS A 81 -2.04 -14.57 -24.39
N LEU A 82 -1.91 -13.88 -23.26
CA LEU A 82 -2.30 -14.38 -21.95
C LEU A 82 -3.82 -14.56 -21.83
N TYR A 83 -4.25 -15.62 -21.15
CA TYR A 83 -5.65 -15.82 -20.77
C TYR A 83 -5.77 -16.32 -19.33
N SER A 84 -6.92 -16.06 -18.71
CA SER A 84 -7.23 -16.54 -17.36
C SER A 84 -7.77 -17.97 -17.36
N ASP A 85 -7.64 -18.67 -16.24
CA ASP A 85 -8.25 -19.96 -16.02
C ASP A 85 -9.80 -19.83 -16.09
N SER A 86 -10.41 -20.42 -17.11
CA SER A 86 -11.84 -20.34 -17.36
C SER A 86 -12.69 -21.12 -16.34
N THR A 87 -12.08 -22.05 -15.59
CA THR A 87 -12.78 -22.76 -14.52
C THR A 87 -12.87 -21.91 -13.25
N LYS A 88 -11.82 -21.15 -12.96
CA LYS A 88 -11.76 -20.21 -11.83
C LYS A 88 -12.48 -18.88 -12.15
N PHE A 89 -12.34 -18.39 -13.38
CA PHE A 89 -12.86 -17.09 -13.82
C PHE A 89 -13.72 -17.24 -15.09
N PRO A 90 -14.89 -17.90 -14.98
CA PRO A 90 -15.72 -18.23 -16.15
C PRO A 90 -16.26 -17.02 -16.91
N SER A 91 -16.45 -15.87 -16.23
CA SER A 91 -16.86 -14.61 -16.89
C SER A 91 -15.68 -13.84 -17.48
N GLY A 92 -14.43 -14.25 -17.18
CA GLY A 92 -13.19 -13.60 -17.59
C GLY A 92 -12.81 -12.38 -16.75
N MET A 93 -11.52 -12.01 -16.83
CA MET A 93 -10.93 -10.96 -16.00
C MET A 93 -11.52 -9.56 -16.26
N LYS A 94 -11.95 -9.30 -17.51
CA LYS A 94 -12.64 -8.03 -17.83
C LYS A 94 -13.97 -7.91 -17.08
N ALA A 95 -14.79 -8.94 -17.09
CA ALA A 95 -16.09 -8.91 -16.40
C ALA A 95 -15.92 -8.79 -14.88
N LEU A 96 -14.84 -9.37 -14.32
CA LEU A 96 -14.49 -9.21 -12.91
C LEU A 96 -14.09 -7.76 -12.59
N ALA A 97 -13.25 -7.14 -13.41
CA ALA A 97 -12.88 -5.73 -13.25
C ALA A 97 -14.12 -4.81 -13.37
N ASP A 98 -14.97 -5.04 -14.36
CA ASP A 98 -16.22 -4.27 -14.53
C ASP A 98 -17.14 -4.41 -13.29
N TYR A 99 -17.23 -5.61 -12.69
CA TYR A 99 -17.98 -5.82 -11.43
C TYR A 99 -17.40 -5.01 -10.26
N ILE A 100 -16.07 -5.00 -10.11
CA ILE A 100 -15.37 -4.22 -9.08
C ILE A 100 -15.63 -2.72 -9.30
N HIS A 101 -15.53 -2.24 -10.53
CA HIS A 101 -15.79 -0.85 -10.89
C HIS A 101 -17.24 -0.40 -10.64
N GLN A 102 -18.23 -1.27 -10.88
CA GLN A 102 -19.64 -0.99 -10.56
C GLN A 102 -19.86 -0.67 -9.07
N LYS A 103 -19.01 -1.20 -8.19
CA LYS A 103 -19.01 -0.89 -6.77
C LYS A 103 -18.20 0.37 -6.41
N LYS A 104 -17.74 1.13 -7.41
CA LYS A 104 -16.87 2.31 -7.27
C LYS A 104 -15.52 1.96 -6.62
N LEU A 105 -15.10 0.71 -6.73
CA LEU A 105 -13.80 0.21 -6.36
C LEU A 105 -12.87 0.19 -7.57
N LYS A 106 -11.60 -0.11 -7.36
CA LYS A 106 -10.54 -0.23 -8.36
C LYS A 106 -10.04 -1.66 -8.39
N ALA A 107 -9.77 -2.18 -9.58
CA ALA A 107 -9.26 -3.52 -9.77
C ALA A 107 -7.75 -3.53 -9.90
N GLY A 108 -7.07 -4.39 -9.12
CA GLY A 108 -5.64 -4.63 -9.24
C GLY A 108 -5.33 -6.02 -9.76
N ILE A 109 -4.19 -6.15 -10.43
CA ILE A 109 -3.73 -7.41 -11.03
C ILE A 109 -2.26 -7.65 -10.72
N TYR A 110 -1.83 -8.89 -10.83
CA TYR A 110 -0.49 -9.39 -10.54
C TYR A 110 0.21 -9.87 -11.81
N THR A 111 1.53 -9.75 -11.85
CA THR A 111 2.40 -10.48 -12.78
C THR A 111 3.79 -10.68 -12.16
N ASP A 112 4.62 -11.52 -12.77
CA ASP A 112 6.05 -11.66 -12.45
C ASP A 112 6.90 -11.07 -13.58
N ALA A 113 7.98 -10.40 -13.24
CA ALA A 113 8.89 -9.79 -14.23
C ALA A 113 9.65 -10.82 -15.09
N GLY A 114 9.75 -12.08 -14.63
CA GLY A 114 10.33 -13.18 -15.38
C GLY A 114 9.30 -13.95 -16.20
N LYS A 115 9.63 -15.23 -16.51
CA LYS A 115 8.75 -16.12 -17.29
C LYS A 115 7.72 -16.86 -16.44
N ASN A 116 8.05 -17.20 -15.21
CA ASN A 116 7.22 -18.00 -14.32
C ASN A 116 6.85 -17.20 -13.07
N THR A 117 5.68 -17.45 -12.52
CA THR A 117 5.20 -16.75 -11.32
C THR A 117 5.70 -17.37 -10.03
N CYS A 118 5.55 -16.67 -8.91
CA CYS A 118 5.88 -17.16 -7.57
C CYS A 118 5.00 -18.37 -7.19
N GLY A 119 3.71 -18.37 -7.53
CA GLY A 119 2.79 -19.49 -7.30
C GLY A 119 3.26 -20.78 -7.98
N SER A 120 3.87 -20.68 -9.19
CA SER A 120 4.45 -21.85 -9.85
C SER A 120 5.61 -22.47 -9.08
N MET A 121 6.32 -21.66 -8.28
CA MET A 121 7.51 -22.10 -7.54
C MET A 121 7.19 -22.58 -6.13
N TYR A 122 6.33 -21.88 -5.44
CA TYR A 122 6.05 -22.11 -4.01
C TYR A 122 4.76 -22.90 -3.78
N ASP A 123 3.73 -22.70 -4.60
CA ASP A 123 2.43 -23.40 -4.49
C ASP A 123 2.20 -24.47 -5.57
N LYS A 124 3.23 -24.73 -6.40
CA LYS A 124 3.19 -25.74 -7.48
C LYS A 124 2.08 -25.48 -8.52
N ASP A 125 1.73 -24.22 -8.73
CA ASP A 125 0.76 -23.83 -9.76
C ASP A 125 1.32 -24.09 -11.16
N VAL A 126 0.83 -25.12 -11.82
CA VAL A 126 1.24 -25.45 -13.19
C VAL A 126 0.84 -24.36 -14.19
N ASN A 127 -0.23 -23.62 -13.91
CA ASN A 127 -0.69 -22.52 -14.75
C ASN A 127 0.16 -21.26 -14.60
N GLY A 128 1.00 -21.20 -13.55
CA GLY A 128 1.97 -20.12 -13.33
C GLY A 128 3.25 -20.23 -14.18
N ILE A 129 3.39 -21.32 -14.96
CA ILE A 129 4.56 -21.58 -15.80
C ILE A 129 4.39 -20.89 -17.16
N GLY A 130 5.37 -20.07 -17.57
CA GLY A 130 5.38 -19.40 -18.87
C GLY A 130 4.42 -18.22 -19.01
N VAL A 131 3.77 -17.77 -17.93
CA VAL A 131 2.77 -16.70 -17.94
C VAL A 131 3.26 -15.35 -17.43
N GLY A 132 4.47 -15.29 -16.86
CA GLY A 132 5.08 -14.02 -16.48
C GLY A 132 5.34 -13.10 -17.68
N ILE A 133 5.52 -11.81 -17.41
CA ILE A 133 5.48 -10.75 -18.43
C ILE A 133 6.74 -10.68 -19.32
N TYR A 134 7.81 -11.43 -18.99
CA TYR A 134 9.07 -11.38 -19.73
C TYR A 134 8.89 -11.80 -21.21
N GLY A 135 9.27 -10.90 -22.10
CA GLY A 135 9.10 -11.08 -23.55
C GLY A 135 7.73 -10.64 -24.10
N HIS A 136 6.77 -10.30 -23.20
CA HIS A 136 5.38 -9.94 -23.57
C HIS A 136 4.91 -8.60 -22.99
N VAL A 137 5.82 -7.73 -22.53
CA VAL A 137 5.49 -6.53 -21.74
C VAL A 137 4.43 -5.66 -22.40
N GLU A 138 4.57 -5.34 -23.68
CA GLU A 138 3.59 -4.49 -24.37
C GLU A 138 2.24 -5.19 -24.56
N GLN A 139 2.27 -6.48 -24.93
CA GLN A 139 1.07 -7.30 -25.15
C GLN A 139 0.26 -7.44 -23.85
N ASP A 140 0.92 -7.83 -22.76
CA ASP A 140 0.27 -8.06 -21.48
C ASP A 140 -0.20 -6.77 -20.83
N CYS A 141 0.58 -5.69 -20.88
CA CYS A 141 0.13 -4.39 -20.37
C CYS A 141 -1.09 -3.86 -21.15
N ASN A 142 -1.15 -4.02 -22.48
CA ASN A 142 -2.34 -3.66 -23.25
C ASN A 142 -3.54 -4.52 -22.82
N LEU A 143 -3.34 -5.83 -22.63
CA LEU A 143 -4.37 -6.73 -22.14
C LEU A 143 -4.90 -6.30 -20.76
N PHE A 144 -4.00 -6.10 -19.79
CA PHE A 144 -4.38 -5.73 -18.42
C PHE A 144 -5.11 -4.40 -18.35
N PHE A 145 -4.63 -3.37 -19.05
CA PHE A 145 -5.08 -2.00 -18.83
C PHE A 145 -6.07 -1.50 -19.89
N LYS A 146 -5.97 -1.93 -21.14
CA LYS A 146 -6.93 -1.51 -22.18
C LYS A 146 -8.07 -2.50 -22.37
N GLU A 147 -7.78 -3.82 -22.39
CA GLU A 147 -8.81 -4.81 -22.59
C GLU A 147 -9.54 -5.16 -21.29
N TRP A 148 -8.80 -5.51 -20.22
CA TRP A 148 -9.37 -5.91 -18.92
C TRP A 148 -9.66 -4.74 -17.99
N ARG A 149 -9.00 -3.58 -18.20
CA ARG A 149 -9.28 -2.30 -17.51
C ARG A 149 -8.91 -2.30 -16.03
N TYR A 150 -7.78 -2.91 -15.66
CA TYR A 150 -7.24 -2.87 -14.31
C TYR A 150 -6.56 -1.53 -14.00
N ASP A 151 -6.49 -1.15 -12.71
CA ASP A 151 -5.99 0.16 -12.22
C ASP A 151 -4.67 0.05 -11.44
N PHE A 152 -4.22 -1.16 -11.14
CA PHE A 152 -3.04 -1.43 -10.31
C PHE A 152 -2.32 -2.66 -10.84
N LEU A 153 -0.99 -2.62 -10.79
CA LEU A 153 -0.13 -3.76 -11.12
C LEU A 153 0.87 -4.03 -10.00
N LYS A 154 0.83 -5.24 -9.42
CA LYS A 154 1.92 -5.80 -8.63
C LYS A 154 2.83 -6.59 -9.58
N VAL A 155 4.11 -6.27 -9.58
CA VAL A 155 5.12 -7.00 -10.35
C VAL A 155 6.05 -7.71 -9.38
N ASP A 156 6.04 -9.03 -9.42
CA ASP A 156 6.89 -9.89 -8.59
C ASP A 156 8.21 -10.23 -9.30
N TRP A 157 9.10 -10.94 -8.61
CA TRP A 157 10.46 -11.15 -9.10
C TRP A 157 10.92 -12.62 -9.10
N CYS A 158 10.08 -13.60 -8.75
CA CYS A 158 10.47 -15.00 -8.65
C CYS A 158 11.07 -15.54 -9.96
N GLY A 159 10.40 -15.28 -11.07
CA GLY A 159 10.89 -15.66 -12.40
C GLY A 159 12.08 -14.83 -12.83
N GLY A 160 12.08 -13.52 -12.51
CA GLY A 160 13.20 -12.62 -12.79
C GLY A 160 14.50 -13.08 -12.12
N GLU A 161 14.43 -13.41 -10.82
CA GLU A 161 15.57 -13.92 -10.06
C GLU A 161 16.10 -15.25 -10.62
N ARG A 162 15.20 -16.20 -10.92
CA ARG A 162 15.56 -17.49 -11.49
C ARG A 162 16.23 -17.36 -12.86
N MET A 163 15.82 -16.39 -13.66
CA MET A 163 16.41 -16.08 -14.95
C MET A 163 17.68 -15.21 -14.83
N LYS A 164 18.02 -14.75 -13.63
CA LYS A 164 19.16 -13.85 -13.36
C LYS A 164 19.09 -12.57 -14.20
N LEU A 165 17.89 -12.00 -14.32
CA LEU A 165 17.67 -10.74 -15.03
C LEU A 165 18.24 -9.56 -14.24
N ASP A 166 18.48 -8.44 -14.92
CA ASP A 166 18.80 -7.18 -14.26
C ASP A 166 17.52 -6.52 -13.73
N GLU A 167 17.47 -6.37 -12.42
CA GLU A 167 16.28 -5.92 -11.70
C GLU A 167 15.81 -4.52 -12.13
N GLU A 168 16.73 -3.55 -12.11
CA GLU A 168 16.41 -2.17 -12.49
C GLU A 168 15.90 -2.10 -13.94
N THR A 169 16.59 -2.76 -14.85
CA THR A 169 16.26 -2.75 -16.29
C THR A 169 14.85 -3.31 -16.53
N GLU A 170 14.51 -4.46 -15.95
CA GLU A 170 13.21 -5.10 -16.23
C GLU A 170 12.05 -4.34 -15.59
N TYR A 171 12.17 -3.92 -14.31
CA TYR A 171 11.12 -3.12 -13.68
C TYR A 171 10.90 -1.79 -14.40
N LEU A 172 11.96 -1.08 -14.79
CA LEU A 172 11.82 0.20 -15.49
C LEU A 172 11.24 0.05 -16.90
N LYS A 173 11.54 -1.06 -17.59
CA LYS A 173 10.95 -1.40 -18.89
C LYS A 173 9.44 -1.60 -18.76
N ILE A 174 8.99 -2.40 -17.77
CA ILE A 174 7.55 -2.64 -17.51
C ILE A 174 6.87 -1.33 -17.11
N LEU A 175 7.44 -0.59 -16.16
CA LEU A 175 6.93 0.70 -15.69
C LEU A 175 6.74 1.70 -16.82
N LYS A 176 7.71 1.79 -17.74
CA LYS A 176 7.63 2.69 -18.90
C LYS A 176 6.40 2.40 -19.77
N VAL A 177 6.13 1.13 -20.05
CA VAL A 177 4.95 0.72 -20.84
C VAL A 177 3.66 1.01 -20.08
N VAL A 178 3.59 0.66 -18.80
CA VAL A 178 2.42 0.93 -17.94
C VAL A 178 2.08 2.41 -17.92
N LYS A 179 3.06 3.26 -17.64
CA LYS A 179 2.84 4.73 -17.56
C LYS A 179 2.57 5.39 -18.91
N ALA A 180 3.01 4.79 -20.03
CA ALA A 180 2.66 5.22 -21.37
C ALA A 180 1.21 4.89 -21.74
N ILE A 181 0.64 3.81 -21.19
CA ILE A 181 -0.78 3.46 -21.39
C ILE A 181 -1.66 4.40 -20.57
N ASP A 182 -1.43 4.50 -19.28
CA ASP A 182 -2.11 5.42 -18.36
C ASP A 182 -1.21 5.73 -17.16
N PRO A 183 -0.80 7.00 -16.97
CA PRO A 183 0.02 7.40 -15.83
C PRO A 183 -0.68 7.25 -14.47
N SER A 184 -2.01 7.08 -14.45
CA SER A 184 -2.80 6.90 -13.22
C SER A 184 -2.74 5.48 -12.65
N ILE A 185 -2.33 4.49 -13.44
CA ILE A 185 -2.16 3.10 -13.00
C ILE A 185 -1.12 3.05 -11.89
N VAL A 186 -1.48 2.45 -10.77
CA VAL A 186 -0.56 2.27 -9.64
C VAL A 186 0.39 1.12 -9.94
N PHE A 187 1.69 1.35 -9.80
CA PHE A 187 2.74 0.37 -10.04
C PHE A 187 3.46 0.01 -8.74
N ASN A 188 3.40 -1.25 -8.35
CA ASN A 188 4.03 -1.78 -7.14
C ASN A 188 5.16 -2.74 -7.51
N ILE A 189 6.36 -2.49 -6.97
CA ILE A 189 7.52 -3.37 -7.08
C ILE A 189 7.52 -4.36 -5.92
N CYS A 190 7.47 -5.65 -6.19
CA CYS A 190 7.52 -6.72 -5.19
C CYS A 190 8.83 -7.49 -5.30
N ARG A 191 9.87 -7.04 -4.55
CA ARG A 191 11.24 -7.59 -4.61
C ARG A 191 11.75 -8.08 -3.25
N TRP A 192 10.91 -8.25 -2.25
CA TRP A 192 11.21 -8.77 -0.90
C TRP A 192 12.35 -8.10 -0.15
N GLN A 193 12.82 -6.97 -0.64
CA GLN A 193 13.79 -6.07 -0.02
C GLN A 193 13.66 -4.68 -0.63
N PHE A 194 14.33 -3.68 -0.04
CA PHE A 194 14.43 -2.36 -0.67
C PHE A 194 15.14 -2.49 -2.03
N PRO A 195 14.49 -2.17 -3.15
CA PRO A 195 15.02 -2.45 -4.48
C PRO A 195 16.20 -1.55 -4.88
N GLY A 196 16.39 -0.44 -4.17
CA GLY A 196 17.44 0.53 -4.47
C GLY A 196 16.90 1.93 -4.77
N VAL A 197 17.81 2.90 -4.84
CA VAL A 197 17.47 4.31 -5.06
C VAL A 197 16.87 4.58 -6.45
N TRP A 198 17.05 3.66 -7.40
CA TRP A 198 16.47 3.76 -8.74
C TRP A 198 14.94 3.71 -8.75
N ALA A 199 14.32 3.02 -7.79
CA ALA A 199 12.86 2.89 -7.67
C ALA A 199 12.20 4.17 -7.16
N ILE A 200 12.95 5.00 -6.41
CA ILE A 200 12.45 6.21 -5.76
C ILE A 200 11.92 7.20 -6.80
N LYS A 201 10.72 7.76 -6.56
CA LYS A 201 10.03 8.71 -7.45
C LYS A 201 9.71 8.16 -8.85
N LYS A 202 9.82 6.84 -9.04
CA LYS A 202 9.43 6.17 -10.30
C LYS A 202 8.24 5.26 -10.06
N ALA A 203 8.36 4.26 -9.20
CA ALA A 203 7.23 3.42 -8.81
C ALA A 203 6.35 4.13 -7.77
N ASP A 204 5.07 3.76 -7.69
CA ASP A 204 4.13 4.30 -6.70
C ASP A 204 4.37 3.67 -5.31
N SER A 205 4.83 2.41 -5.26
CA SER A 205 5.29 1.74 -4.04
C SER A 205 6.27 0.61 -4.35
N TRP A 206 7.05 0.21 -3.34
CA TRP A 206 8.01 -0.89 -3.42
C TRP A 206 8.12 -1.62 -2.10
N ARG A 207 8.09 -2.95 -2.14
CA ARG A 207 8.33 -3.82 -0.98
C ARG A 207 9.72 -3.56 -0.40
N ILE A 208 9.81 -3.58 0.91
CA ILE A 208 11.08 -3.34 1.65
C ILE A 208 11.56 -4.55 2.43
N SER A 209 10.79 -5.61 2.45
CA SER A 209 11.04 -6.82 3.24
C SER A 209 10.61 -8.08 2.48
N GLY A 210 11.05 -9.24 2.96
CA GLY A 210 10.41 -10.52 2.66
C GLY A 210 8.94 -10.53 3.05
N ASP A 211 8.23 -11.62 2.69
CA ASP A 211 6.80 -11.72 2.94
C ASP A 211 6.47 -11.74 4.43
N ILE A 212 5.43 -10.99 4.77
CA ILE A 212 4.91 -10.88 6.13
C ILE A 212 4.22 -12.18 6.55
N ARG A 213 4.41 -12.56 7.82
CA ARG A 213 3.69 -13.67 8.45
C ARG A 213 2.78 -13.15 9.55
N GLU A 214 1.75 -13.95 9.90
CA GLU A 214 0.82 -13.69 11.00
C GLU A 214 1.44 -13.92 12.40
N GLU A 215 2.61 -13.32 12.61
CA GLU A 215 3.39 -13.40 13.84
C GLU A 215 3.90 -12.02 14.21
N PHE A 216 3.79 -11.65 15.47
CA PHE A 216 4.25 -10.33 15.94
C PHE A 216 5.75 -10.11 15.69
N SER A 217 6.56 -11.17 15.76
CA SER A 217 7.98 -11.13 15.40
C SER A 217 8.22 -10.68 13.96
N SER A 218 7.38 -11.11 13.02
CA SER A 218 7.45 -10.69 11.61
C SER A 218 7.09 -9.19 11.48
N ILE A 219 6.06 -8.73 12.21
CA ILE A 219 5.69 -7.31 12.25
C ILE A 219 6.86 -6.45 12.75
N LEU A 220 7.50 -6.85 13.85
CA LEU A 220 8.63 -6.13 14.43
C LEU A 220 9.84 -6.07 13.49
N ALA A 221 10.15 -7.17 12.82
CA ALA A 221 11.24 -7.23 11.85
C ALA A 221 11.03 -6.25 10.69
N ILE A 222 9.82 -6.20 10.15
CA ILE A 222 9.48 -5.29 9.04
C ILE A 222 9.51 -3.82 9.50
N ILE A 223 9.03 -3.51 10.71
CA ILE A 223 9.15 -2.17 11.30
C ILE A 223 10.62 -1.75 11.38
N ASP A 224 11.50 -2.64 11.86
CA ASP A 224 12.94 -2.35 12.00
C ASP A 224 13.61 -2.16 10.63
N LEU A 225 13.24 -2.94 9.61
CA LEU A 225 13.72 -2.75 8.24
C LEU A 225 13.26 -1.43 7.62
N ASN A 226 12.04 -0.97 7.94
CA ASN A 226 11.51 0.27 7.39
C ASN A 226 11.96 1.53 8.17
N ALA A 227 12.34 1.42 9.42
CA ALA A 227 12.72 2.56 10.26
C ALA A 227 13.77 3.51 9.62
N PRO A 228 14.85 3.03 8.96
CA PRO A 228 15.84 3.89 8.30
C PRO A 228 15.42 4.39 6.92
N ASN A 229 14.27 3.93 6.39
CA ASN A 229 13.82 4.22 5.02
C ASN A 229 12.90 5.44 4.93
N ASP A 230 12.72 6.20 6.02
CA ASP A 230 11.86 7.40 6.06
C ASP A 230 12.19 8.43 4.98
N LYS A 231 13.46 8.55 4.61
CA LYS A 231 13.97 9.46 3.58
C LYS A 231 13.57 9.09 2.15
N TYR A 232 13.11 7.87 1.92
CA TYR A 232 12.75 7.37 0.61
C TYR A 232 11.24 7.48 0.32
N SER A 233 10.41 7.54 1.37
CA SER A 233 8.97 7.77 1.23
C SER A 233 8.67 9.24 0.95
N SER A 234 7.82 9.51 -0.01
CA SER A 234 7.42 10.85 -0.41
C SER A 234 6.03 10.85 -1.06
N ALA A 235 5.51 12.03 -1.40
CA ALA A 235 4.20 12.20 -2.01
C ALA A 235 4.03 11.35 -3.28
N GLY A 236 3.14 10.36 -3.24
CA GLY A 236 2.86 9.43 -4.34
C GLY A 236 3.83 8.25 -4.45
N HIS A 237 4.82 8.14 -3.55
CA HIS A 237 5.88 7.12 -3.61
C HIS A 237 6.17 6.57 -2.21
N TYR A 238 5.91 5.29 -1.95
CA TYR A 238 5.86 4.75 -0.59
C TYR A 238 6.65 3.46 -0.41
N ASN A 239 7.30 3.35 0.74
CA ASN A 239 7.79 2.08 1.26
C ASN A 239 6.60 1.18 1.53
N ASP A 240 6.58 -0.01 0.94
CA ASP A 240 5.54 -1.02 1.12
C ASP A 240 6.01 -2.06 2.14
N MET A 241 5.38 -2.06 3.29
CA MET A 241 5.66 -2.98 4.40
C MET A 241 4.90 -4.30 4.29
N ASP A 242 4.34 -4.59 3.11
CA ASP A 242 3.47 -5.73 2.82
C ASP A 242 2.04 -5.58 3.35
N MET A 243 1.21 -6.57 3.08
CA MET A 243 -0.20 -6.62 3.44
C MET A 243 -0.43 -6.63 4.95
N LEU A 244 -1.61 -6.19 5.37
CA LEU A 244 -2.04 -6.26 6.76
C LEU A 244 -2.45 -7.69 7.13
N GLN A 245 -1.92 -8.20 8.24
CA GLN A 245 -2.28 -9.48 8.84
C GLN A 245 -3.36 -9.35 9.93
N VAL A 246 -4.01 -8.22 10.02
CA VAL A 246 -5.05 -7.93 11.02
C VAL A 246 -6.20 -8.93 10.92
N GLY A 247 -6.55 -9.55 12.05
CA GLY A 247 -7.60 -10.57 12.13
C GLY A 247 -7.19 -11.96 11.62
N ARG A 248 -5.88 -12.24 11.51
CA ARG A 248 -5.35 -13.51 11.01
C ARG A 248 -4.64 -14.36 12.09
N GLY A 249 -4.94 -14.15 13.35
CA GLY A 249 -4.44 -15.02 14.45
C GLY A 249 -3.60 -14.31 15.49
N MET A 250 -3.14 -13.09 15.26
CA MET A 250 -2.50 -12.27 16.27
C MET A 250 -3.50 -11.81 17.33
N THR A 251 -3.01 -11.43 18.51
CA THR A 251 -3.85 -10.85 19.56
C THR A 251 -4.37 -9.47 19.16
N TYR A 252 -5.42 -9.00 19.83
CA TYR A 252 -6.01 -7.67 19.56
C TYR A 252 -5.00 -6.53 19.69
N ASP A 253 -4.12 -6.58 20.70
CA ASP A 253 -3.10 -5.54 20.89
C ASP A 253 -1.98 -5.61 19.83
N GLU A 254 -1.60 -6.80 19.37
CA GLU A 254 -0.67 -6.98 18.25
C GLU A 254 -1.27 -6.46 16.93
N ASP A 255 -2.54 -6.77 16.64
CA ASP A 255 -3.26 -6.26 15.49
C ASP A 255 -3.35 -4.72 15.49
N LYS A 256 -3.63 -4.11 16.67
CA LYS A 256 -3.62 -2.65 16.83
C LYS A 256 -2.24 -2.06 16.59
N THR A 257 -1.20 -2.69 17.13
CA THR A 257 0.19 -2.26 16.93
C THR A 257 0.58 -2.35 15.46
N HIS A 258 0.28 -3.46 14.82
CA HIS A 258 0.50 -3.66 13.39
C HIS A 258 -0.16 -2.57 12.54
N PHE A 259 -1.47 -2.38 12.68
CA PHE A 259 -2.22 -1.38 11.93
C PHE A 259 -1.74 0.05 12.20
N SER A 260 -1.46 0.39 13.46
CA SER A 260 -0.93 1.69 13.85
C SER A 260 0.40 2.00 13.17
N MET A 261 1.31 1.03 13.15
CA MET A 261 2.64 1.22 12.57
C MET A 261 2.57 1.36 11.04
N TRP A 262 1.74 0.58 10.34
CA TRP A 262 1.49 0.79 8.90
C TRP A 262 0.92 2.18 8.60
N CYS A 263 0.01 2.67 9.44
CA CYS A 263 -0.52 4.03 9.32
C CYS A 263 0.55 5.11 9.57
N LEU A 264 1.34 4.97 10.60
CA LEU A 264 2.40 5.94 10.95
C LEU A 264 3.52 5.96 9.90
N LEU A 265 3.87 4.80 9.37
CA LEU A 265 4.97 4.61 8.43
C LEU A 265 4.58 4.78 6.95
N ASN A 266 3.37 5.25 6.67
CA ASN A 266 2.85 5.50 5.30
C ASN A 266 2.94 4.29 4.37
N SER A 267 2.82 3.07 4.89
CA SER A 267 2.68 1.90 4.04
C SER A 267 1.34 1.88 3.32
N PRO A 268 1.23 1.31 2.12
CA PRO A 268 -0.07 0.90 1.59
C PRO A 268 -0.85 0.07 2.62
N LEU A 269 -2.15 0.32 2.75
CA LEU A 269 -3.02 -0.41 3.68
C LEU A 269 -3.82 -1.46 2.88
N LEU A 270 -3.19 -2.58 2.59
CA LEU A 270 -3.78 -3.70 1.85
C LEU A 270 -4.13 -4.83 2.82
N ALA A 271 -5.43 -5.00 3.14
CA ALA A 271 -5.89 -6.09 3.99
C ALA A 271 -5.61 -7.45 3.34
N GLY A 272 -5.13 -8.42 4.11
CA GLY A 272 -4.78 -9.77 3.64
C GLY A 272 -5.69 -10.87 4.18
N ASN A 273 -6.71 -10.54 4.98
CA ASN A 273 -7.68 -11.47 5.55
C ASN A 273 -8.90 -11.71 4.66
N ASP A 274 -9.73 -12.68 5.00
CA ASP A 274 -11.03 -12.85 4.36
C ASP A 274 -12.03 -11.84 4.89
N LEU A 275 -12.34 -10.81 4.10
CA LEU A 275 -13.23 -9.71 4.50
C LEU A 275 -14.67 -10.16 4.77
N ARG A 276 -15.09 -11.32 4.24
CA ARG A 276 -16.45 -11.87 4.41
C ARG A 276 -16.71 -12.38 5.82
N ASN A 277 -15.63 -12.65 6.58
CA ASN A 277 -15.69 -13.33 7.88
C ASN A 277 -14.97 -12.54 8.99
N MET A 278 -14.93 -11.22 8.89
CA MET A 278 -14.27 -10.37 9.89
C MET A 278 -15.03 -10.33 11.21
N SER A 279 -14.29 -10.41 12.32
CA SER A 279 -14.83 -10.09 13.65
C SER A 279 -15.12 -8.59 13.78
N ALA A 280 -15.97 -8.21 14.76
CA ALA A 280 -16.20 -6.81 15.07
C ALA A 280 -14.91 -6.06 15.44
N GLN A 281 -13.97 -6.72 16.13
CA GLN A 281 -12.67 -6.15 16.48
C GLN A 281 -11.80 -5.91 15.23
N THR A 282 -11.78 -6.85 14.28
CA THR A 282 -11.07 -6.70 13.01
C THR A 282 -11.62 -5.51 12.21
N ILE A 283 -12.93 -5.37 12.13
CA ILE A 283 -13.61 -4.26 11.45
C ILE A 283 -13.23 -2.93 12.13
N ASP A 284 -13.31 -2.86 13.47
CA ASP A 284 -12.97 -1.66 14.23
C ASP A 284 -11.53 -1.19 13.97
N ILE A 285 -10.57 -2.13 13.96
CA ILE A 285 -9.18 -1.82 13.64
C ILE A 285 -9.05 -1.30 12.22
N LEU A 286 -9.52 -2.05 11.22
CA LEU A 286 -9.34 -1.70 9.81
C LEU A 286 -10.09 -0.44 9.39
N THR A 287 -11.13 -0.04 10.12
CA THR A 287 -11.94 1.15 9.83
C THR A 287 -11.67 2.34 10.75
N ASN A 288 -10.64 2.28 11.62
CA ASN A 288 -10.28 3.40 12.49
C ASN A 288 -9.85 4.64 11.68
N LYS A 289 -10.80 5.54 11.46
CA LYS A 289 -10.62 6.75 10.63
C LYS A 289 -9.54 7.70 11.18
N GLU A 290 -9.30 7.70 12.49
CA GLU A 290 -8.29 8.59 13.09
C GLU A 290 -6.87 8.10 12.80
N LEU A 291 -6.63 6.80 12.81
CA LEU A 291 -5.35 6.22 12.39
C LEU A 291 -5.17 6.29 10.87
N ILE A 292 -6.22 5.96 10.11
CA ILE A 292 -6.21 6.11 8.65
C ILE A 292 -5.86 7.54 8.26
N ALA A 293 -6.36 8.55 8.98
CA ALA A 293 -6.02 9.95 8.72
C ALA A 293 -4.51 10.26 8.92
N LEU A 294 -3.77 9.48 9.70
CA LEU A 294 -2.31 9.59 9.78
C LEU A 294 -1.62 9.04 8.52
N ASN A 295 -2.09 7.92 8.01
CA ASN A 295 -1.60 7.32 6.77
C ASN A 295 -1.87 8.23 5.56
N GLN A 296 -3.06 8.83 5.52
CA GLN A 296 -3.55 9.68 4.44
C GLN A 296 -3.21 11.16 4.62
N ASP A 297 -2.33 11.51 5.59
CA ASP A 297 -1.97 12.89 5.88
C ASP A 297 -1.22 13.54 4.70
N LYS A 298 -1.66 14.72 4.30
CA LYS A 298 -1.18 15.46 3.11
C LYS A 298 0.27 15.97 3.22
N ARG A 299 0.95 15.76 4.33
CA ARG A 299 2.38 16.00 4.45
C ARG A 299 3.21 14.89 3.81
N PHE A 300 2.62 13.69 3.66
CA PHE A 300 3.22 12.51 3.06
C PHE A 300 4.57 12.08 3.69
N VAL A 301 4.75 12.35 4.96
CA VAL A 301 5.98 12.05 5.70
C VAL A 301 5.78 10.83 6.59
N GLN A 302 6.67 9.87 6.48
CA GLN A 302 6.75 8.70 7.36
C GLN A 302 7.16 9.11 8.77
N ALA A 303 6.64 8.42 9.81
CA ALA A 303 7.08 8.61 11.18
C ALA A 303 8.56 8.22 11.37
N LYS A 304 9.21 8.86 12.33
CA LYS A 304 10.59 8.53 12.74
C LYS A 304 10.59 7.94 14.14
N ARG A 305 11.41 6.91 14.36
CA ARG A 305 11.71 6.40 15.70
C ARG A 305 12.66 7.38 16.37
N VAL A 306 12.15 8.09 17.39
CA VAL A 306 12.90 9.14 18.11
C VAL A 306 13.47 8.67 19.45
N PHE A 307 13.02 7.51 19.92
CA PHE A 307 13.52 6.90 21.15
C PHE A 307 13.35 5.38 21.09
N LYS A 308 14.33 4.65 21.60
CA LYS A 308 14.29 3.21 21.84
C LYS A 308 15.16 2.88 23.05
N GLU A 309 14.55 2.28 24.04
CA GLU A 309 15.23 1.77 25.23
C GLU A 309 14.52 0.50 25.71
N GLY A 310 15.26 -0.60 25.80
CA GLY A 310 14.68 -1.90 26.08
C GLY A 310 13.54 -2.22 25.08
N ASP A 311 12.38 -2.52 25.62
CA ASP A 311 11.18 -2.87 24.85
C ASP A 311 10.36 -1.68 24.41
N ILE A 312 10.68 -0.45 24.84
CA ILE A 312 9.89 0.74 24.57
C ILE A 312 10.47 1.53 23.39
N GLU A 313 9.60 1.86 22.46
CA GLU A 313 9.92 2.75 21.36
C GLU A 313 8.93 3.93 21.33
N VAL A 314 9.46 5.13 20.99
CA VAL A 314 8.62 6.30 20.70
C VAL A 314 8.85 6.74 19.27
N TRP A 315 7.74 6.94 18.57
CA TRP A 315 7.71 7.35 17.18
C TRP A 315 6.99 8.70 17.05
N GLU A 316 7.54 9.59 16.22
CA GLU A 316 6.93 10.88 15.90
C GLU A 316 6.62 11.00 14.42
N LYS A 317 5.41 11.49 14.12
CA LYS A 317 4.97 11.81 12.76
C LYS A 317 4.51 13.27 12.72
N PRO A 318 5.22 14.17 12.03
CA PRO A 318 4.72 15.51 11.79
C PRO A 318 3.53 15.45 10.82
N LEU A 319 2.49 16.24 11.09
CA LEU A 319 1.27 16.28 10.31
C LEU A 319 1.20 17.52 9.40
N HIS A 320 0.33 17.46 8.39
CA HIS A 320 0.13 18.56 7.44
C HIS A 320 -0.32 19.86 8.13
N LYS A 321 -1.25 19.74 9.06
CA LYS A 321 -1.67 20.92 9.84
C LYS A 321 -0.51 21.40 10.70
N LYS A 322 -0.17 22.70 10.55
CA LYS A 322 0.96 23.33 11.22
C LYS A 322 0.90 23.10 12.74
N HIS A 323 2.05 22.78 13.34
CA HIS A 323 2.20 22.50 14.77
C HIS A 323 1.44 21.26 15.31
N GLN A 324 0.91 20.41 14.45
CA GLN A 324 0.33 19.12 14.85
C GLN A 324 1.31 17.98 14.58
N LYS A 325 1.29 16.99 15.45
CA LYS A 325 2.03 15.72 15.27
C LYS A 325 1.28 14.55 15.90
N ALA A 326 1.54 13.36 15.41
CA ALA A 326 1.22 12.15 16.10
C ALA A 326 2.46 11.63 16.84
N ILE A 327 2.26 11.05 18.01
CA ILE A 327 3.27 10.36 18.81
C ILE A 327 2.71 8.99 19.12
N ALA A 328 3.51 7.95 18.85
CA ALA A 328 3.18 6.58 19.24
C ALA A 328 4.20 6.08 20.25
N ILE A 329 3.72 5.38 21.27
CA ILE A 329 4.52 4.70 22.27
C ILE A 329 4.22 3.21 22.13
N MET A 330 5.20 2.43 21.66
CA MET A 330 5.06 1.00 21.37
C MET A 330 5.84 0.20 22.41
N ASN A 331 5.22 -0.84 22.93
CA ASN A 331 5.82 -1.84 23.79
C ASN A 331 6.03 -3.15 23.00
N ARG A 332 7.30 -3.50 22.80
CA ARG A 332 7.71 -4.74 22.10
C ARG A 332 7.82 -5.94 23.04
N GLY A 333 7.75 -5.68 24.34
CA GLY A 333 8.06 -6.67 25.39
C GLY A 333 6.86 -7.53 25.80
N GLU A 334 7.19 -8.57 26.53
CA GLU A 334 6.26 -9.62 26.96
C GLU A 334 5.42 -9.26 28.20
N THR A 335 5.59 -8.05 28.75
CA THR A 335 4.83 -7.57 29.92
C THR A 335 4.34 -6.16 29.69
N GLU A 336 3.24 -5.78 30.34
CA GLU A 336 2.75 -4.42 30.37
C GLU A 336 3.81 -3.44 30.92
N LYS A 337 3.87 -2.25 30.37
CA LYS A 337 4.79 -1.18 30.75
C LYS A 337 4.07 0.13 31.00
N THR A 338 4.46 0.85 32.05
CA THR A 338 4.06 2.26 32.24
C THR A 338 5.19 3.16 31.76
N VAL A 339 4.85 4.11 30.88
CA VAL A 339 5.81 5.03 30.26
C VAL A 339 5.38 6.46 30.51
N THR A 340 6.28 7.27 31.03
CA THR A 340 6.08 8.71 31.27
C THR A 340 6.52 9.49 30.04
N LEU A 341 5.57 10.18 29.40
CA LEU A 341 5.81 11.07 28.27
C LEU A 341 6.03 12.51 28.75
N ALA A 342 7.27 12.99 28.66
CA ALA A 342 7.63 14.37 29.03
C ALA A 342 7.31 15.34 27.88
N ALA A 343 6.38 16.27 28.11
CA ALA A 343 5.87 17.18 27.09
C ALA A 343 6.93 18.05 26.42
N VAL A 344 7.94 18.48 27.17
CA VAL A 344 9.04 19.34 26.68
C VAL A 344 9.93 18.54 25.74
N LYS A 345 10.30 17.30 26.10
CA LYS A 345 11.16 16.41 25.28
C LYS A 345 10.60 16.22 23.87
N TYR A 346 9.28 16.11 23.74
CA TYR A 346 8.60 15.84 22.47
C TYR A 346 7.97 17.09 21.83
N GLY A 347 8.24 18.30 22.38
CA GLY A 347 7.75 19.57 21.83
C GLY A 347 6.23 19.69 21.81
N ILE A 348 5.54 19.13 22.82
CA ILE A 348 4.08 19.14 22.95
C ILE A 348 3.57 19.87 24.21
N HIS A 349 4.45 20.61 24.88
CA HIS A 349 4.05 21.42 26.04
C HIS A 349 2.87 22.34 25.70
N LYS A 350 1.87 22.35 26.56
CA LYS A 350 0.59 23.09 26.42
C LYS A 350 -0.29 22.67 25.22
N LYS A 351 0.05 21.60 24.49
CA LYS A 351 -0.79 21.04 23.43
C LYS A 351 -1.97 20.27 24.01
N LYS A 352 -3.09 20.27 23.27
CA LYS A 352 -4.18 19.31 23.52
C LYS A 352 -3.77 17.96 22.96
N LEU A 353 -4.11 16.91 23.70
CA LEU A 353 -3.88 15.53 23.30
C LEU A 353 -5.19 14.84 23.02
N ARG A 354 -5.19 13.97 22.00
CA ARG A 354 -6.28 13.03 21.70
C ARG A 354 -5.70 11.63 21.52
N ASP A 355 -6.24 10.67 22.23
CA ASP A 355 -5.96 9.26 22.02
C ASP A 355 -6.78 8.76 20.81
N LEU A 356 -6.09 8.17 19.83
CA LEU A 356 -6.68 7.79 18.56
C LEU A 356 -7.31 6.40 18.58
N TRP A 357 -6.97 5.57 19.58
CA TRP A 357 -7.64 4.30 19.82
C TRP A 357 -8.87 4.43 20.72
N LEU A 358 -8.74 5.19 21.80
CA LEU A 358 -9.85 5.44 22.71
C LEU A 358 -10.85 6.50 22.18
N HIS A 359 -10.53 7.16 21.06
CA HIS A 359 -11.29 8.30 20.51
C HIS A 359 -11.57 9.38 21.56
N LYS A 360 -10.63 9.57 22.51
CA LYS A 360 -10.82 10.42 23.70
C LYS A 360 -9.86 11.60 23.72
N ASN A 361 -10.40 12.78 24.06
CA ASN A 361 -9.60 13.94 24.36
C ASN A 361 -8.99 13.80 25.76
N LEU A 362 -7.66 13.91 25.85
CA LEU A 362 -6.91 13.75 27.10
C LEU A 362 -6.57 15.10 27.79
N GLY A 363 -7.11 16.21 27.26
CA GLY A 363 -6.83 17.55 27.78
C GLY A 363 -5.50 18.12 27.33
N LYS A 364 -5.04 19.20 27.99
CA LYS A 364 -3.72 19.83 27.73
C LYS A 364 -2.65 19.18 28.58
N ILE A 365 -1.53 18.83 27.96
CA ILE A 365 -0.33 18.39 28.68
C ILE A 365 0.52 19.61 29.07
N LYS A 366 0.86 19.72 30.37
CA LYS A 366 1.70 20.82 30.88
C LYS A 366 3.12 20.38 31.23
N GLY A 367 3.27 19.19 31.81
CA GLY A 367 4.55 18.59 32.23
C GLY A 367 4.68 17.19 31.64
N GLU A 368 4.29 16.22 32.40
CA GLU A 368 4.40 14.80 32.07
C GLU A 368 3.03 14.13 32.06
N LYS A 369 2.94 13.02 31.35
CA LYS A 369 1.74 12.18 31.32
C LYS A 369 2.15 10.71 31.23
N GLU A 370 1.61 9.89 32.11
CA GLU A 370 1.82 8.44 32.10
C GLU A 370 0.82 7.75 31.16
N PHE A 371 1.32 6.71 30.50
CA PHE A 371 0.57 5.80 29.68
C PHE A 371 0.92 4.37 30.04
N THR A 372 -0.08 3.56 30.25
CA THR A 372 0.05 2.10 30.43
C THR A 372 -0.11 1.43 29.08
N ILE A 373 0.87 0.63 28.67
CA ILE A 373 0.94 0.02 27.35
C ILE A 373 1.00 -1.50 27.54
N PRO A 374 -0.01 -2.24 27.08
CA PRO A 374 -0.04 -3.70 27.18
C PRO A 374 1.20 -4.36 26.57
N LYS A 375 1.42 -5.63 26.90
CA LYS A 375 2.32 -6.51 26.14
C LYS A 375 2.01 -6.37 24.64
N HIS A 376 3.03 -6.17 23.81
CA HIS A 376 2.94 -5.99 22.35
C HIS A 376 2.00 -4.85 21.88
N GLY A 377 1.61 -3.97 22.81
CA GLY A 377 0.63 -2.93 22.59
C GLY A 377 1.24 -1.61 22.13
N ILE A 378 0.35 -0.69 21.79
CA ILE A 378 0.69 0.67 21.33
C ILE A 378 -0.35 1.69 21.83
N VAL A 379 0.13 2.86 22.20
CA VAL A 379 -0.69 4.06 22.39
C VAL A 379 -0.34 5.03 21.27
N VAL A 380 -1.35 5.57 20.60
CA VAL A 380 -1.17 6.58 19.55
C VAL A 380 -1.95 7.84 19.92
N ILE A 381 -1.22 8.94 20.12
CA ILE A 381 -1.79 10.23 20.46
C ILE A 381 -1.53 11.26 19.37
N LYS A 382 -2.51 12.13 19.14
CA LYS A 382 -2.36 13.34 18.33
C LYS A 382 -2.23 14.55 19.25
N ALA A 383 -1.17 15.33 19.05
CA ALA A 383 -0.93 16.61 19.73
C ALA A 383 -1.25 17.77 18.79
N TYR A 384 -2.11 18.74 19.23
CA TYR A 384 -2.58 19.87 18.41
C TYR A 384 -2.85 21.13 19.22
#